data_1fc1ca8a68c85f347e3a83c2f6bc8e39
#
_entry.id   1fc1ca8a68c85f347e3a83c2f6bc8e39
#
_cell.length_a   1.000
_cell.length_b   1.000
_cell.length_c   1.000
_cell.angle_alpha   90.00
_cell.angle_beta   90.00
_cell.angle_gamma   90.00
#
_symmetry.space_group_name_H-M   'P 1'
#
loop_
_entity.id
_entity.type
_entity.pdbx_description
1 polymer ?
#
loop_
_entity_poly.entity_id
_entity_poly.type
_entity_poly.pdbx_seq_one_letter_code
_entity_poly.pdbx_strand_id
1 'polypeptide(L)'
;MTPVTFRTLLVIALLVPSLALAQKVAFVDTKYILEQMPDYAAAQQELDHQSGVWQKEIDERWNQIKRMRDAYNAEAILLTEDMKTSRLEELAKKENEARELQKKRFGVEGDLFKKRQELIQPIQDRIFQAVTEVAGTAYSAVFDVGGPGNNVMFANPKLDKSDAVLKKLGIKPGKAGGGNAGNVRGEEDEEGTPDEKPKEGGGRDDGGSQPEDGARDNGATPPQKPKN
;
A
#
# COMPACT_ATOMS: atom_id res chain seq x y z
N MET A 1 49.91 -0.20 53.02
CA MET A 1 48.75 -0.61 52.15
C MET A 1 49.20 -1.87 51.47
N THR A 2 48.57 -2.99 51.82
CA THR A 2 49.04 -4.30 51.41
C THR A 2 48.69 -4.57 49.95
N PRO A 3 49.53 -5.20 49.12
CA PRO A 3 49.25 -5.45 47.67
C PRO A 3 47.99 -6.31 47.42
N VAL A 4 47.48 -6.93 48.47
CA VAL A 4 46.24 -7.76 48.44
C VAL A 4 45.01 -6.90 48.26
N THR A 5 44.93 -5.73 48.92
CA THR A 5 43.77 -4.85 48.82
C THR A 5 43.66 -4.20 47.43
N PHE A 6 44.77 -3.90 46.79
CA PHE A 6 44.80 -3.36 45.44
C PHE A 6 44.37 -4.41 44.39
N ARG A 7 44.79 -5.68 44.56
CA ARG A 7 44.38 -6.80 43.71
C ARG A 7 42.90 -7.12 43.84
N THR A 8 42.33 -7.08 45.05
CA THR A 8 40.88 -7.30 45.27
C THR A 8 40.05 -6.16 44.71
N LEU A 9 40.52 -4.92 44.79
CA LEU A 9 39.84 -3.76 44.22
C LEU A 9 39.85 -3.81 42.68
N LEU A 10 40.95 -4.28 42.09
CA LEU A 10 41.07 -4.46 40.65
C LEU A 10 40.14 -5.58 40.12
N VAL A 11 40.01 -6.67 40.86
CA VAL A 11 39.09 -7.77 40.50
C VAL A 11 37.64 -7.35 40.64
N ILE A 12 37.28 -6.55 41.66
CA ILE A 12 35.92 -5.99 41.82
C ILE A 12 35.62 -5.00 40.71
N ALA A 13 36.57 -4.18 40.28
CA ALA A 13 36.42 -3.25 39.16
C ALA A 13 36.24 -3.98 37.81
N LEU A 14 36.84 -5.17 37.64
CA LEU A 14 36.65 -6.01 36.45
C LEU A 14 35.34 -6.79 36.46
N LEU A 15 34.75 -6.97 37.66
CA LEU A 15 33.47 -7.66 37.88
C LEU A 15 32.25 -6.73 37.87
N VAL A 16 32.43 -5.41 37.67
CA VAL A 16 31.32 -4.54 37.36
C VAL A 16 30.80 -5.01 35.99
N PRO A 17 29.71 -5.83 35.94
CA PRO A 17 29.13 -6.17 34.66
C PRO A 17 28.77 -4.82 34.06
N SER A 18 29.33 -4.54 32.90
CA SER A 18 28.78 -3.53 32.03
C SER A 18 27.31 -3.84 31.98
N LEU A 19 26.49 -3.07 32.67
CA LEU A 19 25.07 -3.02 32.48
C LEU A 19 24.89 -2.52 31.05
N ALA A 20 25.13 -3.44 30.10
CA ALA A 20 24.81 -3.24 28.73
C ALA A 20 23.25 -3.07 28.74
N LEU A 21 22.82 -1.83 28.81
CA LEU A 21 21.43 -1.47 28.58
C LEU A 21 21.13 -1.99 27.18
N ALA A 22 20.57 -3.22 27.13
CA ALA A 22 20.15 -3.82 25.87
C ALA A 22 19.14 -2.84 25.27
N GLN A 23 19.57 -2.13 24.25
CA GLN A 23 18.72 -1.19 23.53
C GLN A 23 17.59 -2.01 22.91
N LYS A 24 16.42 -1.90 23.49
CA LYS A 24 15.22 -2.57 22.97
C LYS A 24 14.73 -1.77 21.77
N VAL A 25 14.54 -2.44 20.65
CA VAL A 25 13.88 -1.90 19.47
C VAL A 25 12.49 -2.53 19.32
N ALA A 26 11.59 -1.84 18.68
CA ALA A 26 10.29 -2.38 18.30
C ALA A 26 10.03 -2.10 16.81
N PHE A 27 9.02 -2.76 16.28
CA PHE A 27 8.55 -2.58 14.91
C PHE A 27 7.08 -2.24 14.93
N VAL A 28 6.65 -1.49 13.93
CA VAL A 28 5.24 -1.22 13.63
C VAL A 28 5.02 -1.33 12.14
N ASP A 29 3.86 -1.76 11.72
CA ASP A 29 3.41 -1.73 10.34
C ASP A 29 2.35 -0.62 10.18
N THR A 30 2.81 0.55 9.73
CA THR A 30 1.90 1.70 9.56
C THR A 30 0.86 1.47 8.48
N LYS A 31 1.17 0.66 7.46
CA LYS A 31 0.21 0.29 6.42
C LYS A 31 -0.93 -0.54 7.01
N TYR A 32 -0.59 -1.58 7.76
CA TYR A 32 -1.57 -2.40 8.46
C TYR A 32 -2.44 -1.55 9.41
N ILE A 33 -1.81 -0.65 10.18
CA ILE A 33 -2.54 0.22 11.10
C ILE A 33 -3.53 1.11 10.34
N LEU A 34 -3.10 1.76 9.26
CA LEU A 34 -3.94 2.62 8.42
C LEU A 34 -5.12 1.84 7.83
N GLU A 35 -4.88 0.63 7.33
CA GLU A 35 -5.94 -0.23 6.75
C GLU A 35 -7.02 -0.63 7.76
N GLN A 36 -6.69 -0.66 9.06
CA GLN A 36 -7.65 -0.93 10.13
C GLN A 36 -8.39 0.33 10.64
N MET A 37 -8.00 1.51 10.18
CA MET A 37 -8.58 2.78 10.63
C MET A 37 -9.79 3.18 9.77
N PRO A 38 -11.02 3.28 10.36
CA PRO A 38 -12.20 3.74 9.61
C PRO A 38 -12.03 5.13 9.01
N ASP A 39 -11.35 6.03 9.75
CA ASP A 39 -11.08 7.40 9.30
C ASP A 39 -10.23 7.41 8.02
N TYR A 40 -9.27 6.47 7.90
CA TYR A 40 -8.44 6.33 6.71
C TYR A 40 -9.25 5.84 5.51
N ALA A 41 -10.12 4.85 5.72
CA ALA A 41 -11.03 4.37 4.68
C ALA A 41 -11.96 5.48 4.18
N ALA A 42 -12.51 6.28 5.10
CA ALA A 42 -13.35 7.44 4.75
C ALA A 42 -12.55 8.51 3.98
N ALA A 43 -11.31 8.80 4.40
CA ALA A 43 -10.43 9.73 3.72
C ALA A 43 -10.08 9.28 2.30
N GLN A 44 -9.85 7.98 2.09
CA GLN A 44 -9.61 7.42 0.75
C GLN A 44 -10.85 7.55 -0.14
N GLN A 45 -12.03 7.23 0.38
CA GLN A 45 -13.28 7.39 -0.37
C GLN A 45 -13.52 8.85 -0.78
N GLU A 46 -13.26 9.80 0.10
CA GLU A 46 -13.39 11.22 -0.21
C GLU A 46 -12.37 11.66 -1.29
N LEU A 47 -11.13 11.18 -1.23
CA LEU A 47 -10.12 11.45 -2.24
C LEU A 47 -10.51 10.88 -3.61
N ASP A 48 -11.02 9.66 -3.64
CA ASP A 48 -11.45 9.00 -4.87
C ASP A 48 -12.67 9.71 -5.48
N HIS A 49 -13.63 10.09 -4.64
CA HIS A 49 -14.78 10.89 -5.06
C HIS A 49 -14.34 12.22 -5.66
N GLN A 50 -13.49 12.98 -4.95
CA GLN A 50 -13.04 14.29 -5.40
C GLN A 50 -12.20 14.20 -6.67
N SER A 51 -11.33 13.18 -6.78
CA SER A 51 -10.56 12.88 -7.99
C SER A 51 -11.48 12.60 -9.17
N GLY A 52 -12.53 11.81 -8.97
CA GLY A 52 -13.54 11.52 -9.99
C GLY A 52 -14.30 12.77 -10.47
N VAL A 53 -14.66 13.66 -9.55
CA VAL A 53 -15.33 14.94 -9.89
C VAL A 53 -14.40 15.81 -10.75
N TRP A 54 -13.15 15.95 -10.38
CA TRP A 54 -12.18 16.74 -11.15
C TRP A 54 -11.84 16.12 -12.50
N GLN A 55 -11.72 14.79 -12.55
CA GLN A 55 -11.49 14.10 -13.82
C GLN A 55 -12.66 14.35 -14.79
N LYS A 56 -13.89 14.25 -14.30
CA LYS A 56 -15.08 14.52 -15.11
C LYS A 56 -15.12 15.96 -15.63
N GLU A 57 -14.73 16.95 -14.79
CA GLU A 57 -14.63 18.36 -15.22
C GLU A 57 -13.62 18.51 -16.38
N ILE A 58 -12.48 17.83 -16.32
CA ILE A 58 -11.45 17.87 -17.35
C ILE A 58 -11.94 17.18 -18.63
N ASP A 59 -12.57 16.02 -18.50
CA ASP A 59 -13.11 15.25 -19.62
C ASP A 59 -14.20 16.04 -20.37
N GLU A 60 -15.06 16.75 -19.64
CA GLU A 60 -16.08 17.64 -20.23
C GLU A 60 -15.43 18.76 -21.06
N ARG A 61 -14.33 19.37 -20.58
CA ARG A 61 -13.59 20.39 -21.33
C ARG A 61 -12.94 19.80 -22.59
N TRP A 62 -12.30 18.65 -22.50
CA TRP A 62 -11.73 17.98 -23.65
C TRP A 62 -12.79 17.56 -24.69
N ASN A 63 -13.95 17.11 -24.23
CA ASN A 63 -15.08 16.81 -25.10
C ASN A 63 -15.62 18.05 -25.79
N GLN A 64 -15.65 19.20 -25.12
CA GLN A 64 -16.02 20.47 -25.74
C GLN A 64 -15.01 20.90 -26.81
N ILE A 65 -13.70 20.82 -26.51
CA ILE A 65 -12.64 21.11 -27.44
C ILE A 65 -12.71 20.22 -28.67
N LYS A 66 -12.97 18.93 -28.47
CA LYS A 66 -13.18 17.98 -29.58
C LYS A 66 -14.33 18.42 -30.49
N ARG A 67 -15.49 18.74 -29.92
CA ARG A 67 -16.64 19.23 -30.71
C ARG A 67 -16.31 20.52 -31.48
N MET A 68 -15.60 21.46 -30.87
CA MET A 68 -15.16 22.69 -31.54
C MET A 68 -14.22 22.40 -32.70
N ARG A 69 -13.29 21.43 -32.54
CA ARG A 69 -12.36 21.01 -33.59
C ARG A 69 -13.10 20.29 -34.73
N ASP A 70 -14.04 19.42 -34.39
CA ASP A 70 -14.86 18.71 -35.39
C ASP A 70 -15.70 19.70 -36.22
N ALA A 71 -16.31 20.71 -35.56
CA ALA A 71 -17.05 21.78 -36.24
C ALA A 71 -16.12 22.62 -37.15
N TYR A 72 -14.94 23.02 -36.65
CA TYR A 72 -13.96 23.74 -37.47
C TYR A 72 -13.58 22.93 -38.71
N ASN A 73 -13.28 21.65 -38.60
CA ASN A 73 -12.91 20.79 -39.72
C ASN A 73 -14.04 20.67 -40.75
N ALA A 74 -15.29 20.61 -40.31
CA ALA A 74 -16.45 20.54 -41.20
C ALA A 74 -16.67 21.86 -41.97
N GLU A 75 -16.41 22.98 -41.34
CA GLU A 75 -16.70 24.33 -41.88
C GLU A 75 -15.47 24.97 -42.55
N ALA A 76 -14.27 24.42 -42.42
CA ALA A 76 -12.99 25.04 -42.78
C ALA A 76 -12.93 25.53 -44.26
N ILE A 77 -13.62 24.81 -45.20
CA ILE A 77 -13.65 25.17 -46.63
C ILE A 77 -14.47 26.44 -46.88
N LEU A 78 -15.44 26.73 -45.98
CA LEU A 78 -16.34 27.85 -46.09
C LEU A 78 -15.85 29.11 -45.36
N LEU A 79 -14.82 28.97 -44.51
CA LEU A 79 -14.29 30.06 -43.70
C LEU A 79 -13.28 30.90 -44.45
N THR A 80 -13.30 32.22 -44.22
CA THR A 80 -12.22 33.14 -44.60
C THR A 80 -10.96 32.88 -43.78
N GLU A 81 -9.78 33.34 -44.23
CA GLU A 81 -8.52 33.15 -43.50
C GLU A 81 -8.55 33.77 -42.09
N ASP A 82 -9.15 34.96 -41.95
CA ASP A 82 -9.31 35.61 -40.68
C ASP A 82 -10.21 34.79 -39.73
N MET A 83 -11.29 34.21 -40.25
CA MET A 83 -12.17 33.33 -39.46
C MET A 83 -11.47 32.04 -39.05
N LYS A 84 -10.68 31.44 -39.92
CA LYS A 84 -9.85 30.25 -39.61
C LYS A 84 -8.88 30.56 -38.48
N THR A 85 -8.13 31.67 -38.62
CA THR A 85 -7.18 32.12 -37.59
C THR A 85 -7.85 32.30 -36.24
N SER A 86 -8.97 33.02 -36.19
CA SER A 86 -9.72 33.25 -34.96
C SER A 86 -10.21 31.94 -34.30
N ARG A 87 -10.73 30.99 -35.12
CA ARG A 87 -11.16 29.69 -34.61
C ARG A 87 -10.02 28.83 -34.07
N LEU A 88 -8.87 28.84 -34.74
CA LEU A 88 -7.67 28.12 -34.27
C LEU A 88 -7.10 28.74 -32.99
N GLU A 89 -7.09 30.05 -32.87
CA GLU A 89 -6.69 30.74 -31.65
C GLU A 89 -7.61 30.40 -30.46
N GLU A 90 -8.93 30.39 -30.71
CA GLU A 90 -9.91 30.01 -29.70
C GLU A 90 -9.70 28.54 -29.25
N LEU A 91 -9.49 27.62 -30.19
CA LEU A 91 -9.18 26.22 -29.89
C LEU A 91 -7.89 26.11 -29.05
N ALA A 92 -6.80 26.76 -29.49
CA ALA A 92 -5.54 26.75 -28.77
C ALA A 92 -5.68 27.29 -27.33
N LYS A 93 -6.46 28.36 -27.16
CA LYS A 93 -6.77 28.92 -25.85
C LYS A 93 -7.51 27.90 -24.97
N LYS A 94 -8.55 27.25 -25.49
CA LYS A 94 -9.31 26.22 -24.74
C LYS A 94 -8.48 25.02 -24.37
N GLU A 95 -7.59 24.56 -25.28
CA GLU A 95 -6.66 23.48 -24.99
C GLU A 95 -5.68 23.84 -23.88
N ASN A 96 -5.15 25.07 -23.90
CA ASN A 96 -4.26 25.52 -22.84
C ASN A 96 -5.01 25.62 -21.50
N GLU A 97 -6.23 26.17 -21.48
CA GLU A 97 -7.09 26.21 -20.29
C GLU A 97 -7.33 24.80 -19.72
N ALA A 98 -7.60 23.81 -20.57
CA ALA A 98 -7.82 22.43 -20.13
C ALA A 98 -6.52 21.80 -19.56
N ARG A 99 -5.37 22.02 -20.19
CA ARG A 99 -4.06 21.55 -19.69
C ARG A 99 -3.70 22.19 -18.35
N GLU A 100 -3.90 23.51 -18.21
CA GLU A 100 -3.64 24.22 -16.96
C GLU A 100 -4.55 23.73 -15.85
N LEU A 101 -5.84 23.47 -16.13
CA LEU A 101 -6.75 22.87 -15.18
C LEU A 101 -6.28 21.49 -14.75
N GLN A 102 -5.91 20.61 -15.70
CA GLN A 102 -5.40 19.28 -15.40
C GLN A 102 -4.13 19.35 -14.52
N LYS A 103 -3.20 20.24 -14.86
CA LYS A 103 -1.99 20.48 -14.07
C LYS A 103 -2.32 21.00 -12.67
N LYS A 104 -3.26 21.93 -12.55
CA LYS A 104 -3.72 22.45 -11.26
C LYS A 104 -4.33 21.35 -10.38
N ARG A 105 -5.16 20.46 -10.96
CA ARG A 105 -5.84 19.38 -10.21
C ARG A 105 -4.91 18.23 -9.86
N PHE A 106 -4.13 17.74 -10.84
CA PHE A 106 -3.38 16.48 -10.74
C PHE A 106 -1.85 16.63 -10.86
N GLY A 107 -1.36 17.86 -11.05
CA GLY A 107 0.08 18.11 -11.12
C GLY A 107 0.80 17.90 -9.79
N VAL A 108 2.12 18.02 -9.83
CA VAL A 108 2.95 18.04 -8.64
C VAL A 108 2.48 19.18 -7.73
N GLU A 109 2.20 18.89 -6.45
CA GLU A 109 1.63 19.84 -5.49
C GLU A 109 0.26 20.42 -5.91
N GLY A 110 -0.45 19.74 -6.81
CA GLY A 110 -1.79 20.13 -7.24
C GLY A 110 -2.86 19.95 -6.16
N ASP A 111 -4.11 20.26 -6.55
CA ASP A 111 -5.23 20.26 -5.60
C ASP A 111 -5.44 18.87 -4.96
N LEU A 112 -5.23 17.76 -5.72
CA LEU A 112 -5.35 16.39 -5.19
C LEU A 112 -4.27 16.08 -4.14
N PHE A 113 -3.04 16.54 -4.37
CA PHE A 113 -1.96 16.38 -3.41
C PHE A 113 -2.28 17.11 -2.10
N LYS A 114 -2.73 18.37 -2.20
CA LYS A 114 -3.12 19.17 -1.03
C LYS A 114 -4.27 18.54 -0.26
N LYS A 115 -5.28 18.05 -1.00
CA LYS A 115 -6.43 17.37 -0.38
C LYS A 115 -6.01 16.09 0.34
N ARG A 116 -5.08 15.32 -0.25
CA ARG A 116 -4.50 14.15 0.41
C ARG A 116 -3.78 14.52 1.69
N GLN A 117 -2.94 15.55 1.66
CA GLN A 117 -2.28 16.05 2.88
C GLN A 117 -3.28 16.44 3.95
N GLU A 118 -4.30 17.22 3.58
CA GLU A 118 -5.35 17.67 4.50
C GLU A 118 -6.05 16.52 5.21
N LEU A 119 -6.37 15.44 4.48
CA LEU A 119 -7.13 14.31 5.00
C LEU A 119 -6.27 13.26 5.70
N ILE A 120 -5.07 12.99 5.19
CA ILE A 120 -4.24 11.88 5.68
C ILE A 120 -3.27 12.33 6.78
N GLN A 121 -2.75 13.56 6.71
CA GLN A 121 -1.77 14.04 7.70
C GLN A 121 -2.30 13.93 9.15
N PRO A 122 -3.53 14.35 9.48
CA PRO A 122 -4.04 14.20 10.86
C PRO A 122 -4.10 12.75 11.34
N ILE A 123 -4.36 11.81 10.41
CA ILE A 123 -4.41 10.38 10.72
C ILE A 123 -3.01 9.86 11.03
N GLN A 124 -2.02 10.25 10.22
CA GLN A 124 -0.61 9.90 10.45
C GLN A 124 -0.10 10.48 11.77
N ASP A 125 -0.44 11.72 12.08
CA ASP A 125 -0.05 12.37 13.34
C ASP A 125 -0.62 11.62 14.56
N ARG A 126 -1.87 11.15 14.49
CA ARG A 126 -2.48 10.30 15.53
C ARG A 126 -1.76 8.97 15.69
N ILE A 127 -1.38 8.33 14.58
CA ILE A 127 -0.59 7.09 14.62
C ILE A 127 0.77 7.36 15.27
N PHE A 128 1.46 8.43 14.87
CA PHE A 128 2.75 8.80 15.44
C PHE A 128 2.67 9.03 16.96
N GLN A 129 1.65 9.73 17.42
CA GLN A 129 1.40 9.92 18.84
C GLN A 129 1.17 8.59 19.56
N ALA A 130 0.32 7.71 19.00
CA ALA A 130 0.05 6.40 19.59
C ALA A 130 1.32 5.52 19.62
N VAL A 131 2.14 5.54 18.58
CA VAL A 131 3.44 4.84 18.53
C VAL A 131 4.35 5.37 19.63
N THR A 132 4.46 6.70 19.77
CA THR A 132 5.29 7.34 20.80
C THR A 132 4.83 6.93 22.21
N GLU A 133 3.55 6.88 22.47
CA GLU A 133 3.00 6.47 23.75
C GLU A 133 3.21 4.97 24.04
N VAL A 134 3.07 4.11 23.03
CA VAL A 134 3.35 2.67 23.14
C VAL A 134 4.85 2.42 23.35
N ALA A 135 5.69 3.18 22.67
CA ALA A 135 7.15 3.10 22.83
C ALA A 135 7.60 3.52 24.24
N GLY A 136 7.07 4.65 24.72
CA GLY A 136 7.43 5.22 26.01
C GLY A 136 8.93 5.28 26.23
N THR A 137 9.37 4.86 27.41
CA THR A 137 10.81 4.72 27.75
C THR A 137 11.33 3.30 27.56
N ALA A 138 10.48 2.37 27.14
CA ALA A 138 10.83 0.94 27.03
C ALA A 138 11.67 0.60 25.79
N TYR A 139 11.57 1.41 24.74
CA TYR A 139 12.23 1.20 23.47
C TYR A 139 13.09 2.40 23.10
N SER A 140 14.29 2.12 22.58
CA SER A 140 15.23 3.14 22.10
C SER A 140 14.88 3.61 20.69
N ALA A 141 14.22 2.75 19.90
CA ALA A 141 13.77 3.05 18.54
C ALA A 141 12.57 2.19 18.16
N VAL A 142 11.71 2.73 17.30
CA VAL A 142 10.63 2.00 16.65
C VAL A 142 10.83 2.16 15.14
N PHE A 143 10.84 1.05 14.42
CA PHE A 143 11.00 1.02 12.97
C PHE A 143 9.64 0.72 12.30
N ASP A 144 9.34 1.47 11.26
CA ASP A 144 8.17 1.20 10.43
C ASP A 144 8.51 0.16 9.36
N VAL A 145 7.80 -0.96 9.36
CA VAL A 145 7.96 -2.03 8.36
C VAL A 145 6.94 -1.96 7.24
N GLY A 146 5.89 -1.13 7.37
CA GLY A 146 4.82 -0.94 6.38
C GLY A 146 4.99 0.31 5.52
N GLY A 147 5.94 1.19 5.85
CA GLY A 147 6.14 2.47 5.17
C GLY A 147 6.76 2.33 3.78
N PRO A 148 6.54 3.34 2.90
CA PRO A 148 7.18 3.39 1.60
C PRO A 148 8.70 3.54 1.76
N GLY A 149 9.46 2.74 1.00
CA GLY A 149 10.94 2.74 1.10
C GLY A 149 11.51 1.91 2.25
N ASN A 150 10.69 1.09 2.88
CA ASN A 150 11.13 0.17 3.92
C ASN A 150 12.21 -0.80 3.42
N ASN A 151 13.35 -0.84 4.15
CA ASN A 151 14.49 -1.73 3.88
C ASN A 151 14.63 -2.83 4.95
N VAL A 152 13.62 -3.03 5.80
CA VAL A 152 13.65 -4.08 6.83
C VAL A 152 13.31 -5.41 6.16
N MET A 153 14.32 -6.30 6.06
CA MET A 153 14.15 -7.63 5.45
C MET A 153 13.49 -8.62 6.40
N PHE A 154 13.66 -8.42 7.71
CA PHE A 154 13.10 -9.28 8.73
C PHE A 154 12.83 -8.49 10.01
N ALA A 155 11.64 -8.66 10.56
CA ALA A 155 11.26 -8.16 11.88
C ALA A 155 10.71 -9.33 12.70
N ASN A 156 11.22 -9.48 13.93
CA ASN A 156 10.72 -10.53 14.82
C ASN A 156 9.27 -10.18 15.25
N PRO A 157 8.27 -11.06 15.04
CA PRO A 157 6.88 -10.79 15.38
C PRO A 157 6.65 -10.46 16.87
N LYS A 158 7.51 -10.97 17.75
CA LYS A 158 7.45 -10.67 19.20
C LYS A 158 7.74 -9.20 19.52
N LEU A 159 8.43 -8.51 18.61
CA LEU A 159 8.80 -7.09 18.73
C LEU A 159 7.84 -6.17 17.95
N ASP A 160 6.87 -6.73 17.26
CA ASP A 160 5.80 -5.98 16.60
C ASP A 160 4.85 -5.37 17.64
N LYS A 161 4.58 -4.08 17.48
CA LYS A 161 3.70 -3.30 18.34
C LYS A 161 2.47 -2.74 17.62
N SER A 162 2.26 -3.13 16.38
CA SER A 162 1.13 -2.65 15.56
C SER A 162 -0.22 -2.82 16.25
N ASP A 163 -0.47 -4.01 16.82
CA ASP A 163 -1.71 -4.28 17.56
C ASP A 163 -1.82 -3.46 18.86
N ALA A 164 -0.70 -3.18 19.52
CA ALA A 164 -0.69 -2.32 20.69
C ALA A 164 -1.03 -0.87 20.32
N VAL A 165 -0.53 -0.40 19.19
CA VAL A 165 -0.86 0.92 18.63
C VAL A 165 -2.34 1.00 18.25
N LEU A 166 -2.89 -0.01 17.58
CA LEU A 166 -4.32 -0.08 17.27
C LEU A 166 -5.19 -0.02 18.52
N LYS A 167 -4.85 -0.80 19.55
CA LYS A 167 -5.55 -0.75 20.84
C LYS A 167 -5.48 0.64 21.48
N LYS A 168 -4.34 1.31 21.37
CA LYS A 168 -4.17 2.68 21.87
C LYS A 168 -5.03 3.68 21.12
N LEU A 169 -5.21 3.48 19.81
CA LEU A 169 -6.13 4.25 18.98
C LEU A 169 -7.62 3.91 19.19
N GLY A 170 -7.92 2.92 20.07
CA GLY A 170 -9.28 2.47 20.33
C GLY A 170 -9.85 1.53 19.26
N ILE A 171 -8.99 0.96 18.41
CA ILE A 171 -9.36 0.09 17.30
C ILE A 171 -9.05 -1.36 17.69
N LYS A 172 -9.99 -2.28 17.42
CA LYS A 172 -9.77 -3.72 17.62
C LYS A 172 -8.92 -4.25 16.46
N PRO A 173 -7.75 -4.87 16.73
CA PRO A 173 -6.96 -5.49 15.69
C PRO A 173 -7.78 -6.54 14.92
N GLY A 174 -7.69 -6.51 13.59
CA GLY A 174 -8.30 -7.52 12.73
C GLY A 174 -7.53 -8.85 12.78
N LYS A 175 -8.15 -9.95 12.36
CA LYS A 175 -7.55 -11.30 12.37
C LYS A 175 -6.36 -11.50 11.40
N ALA A 176 -6.00 -10.53 10.59
CA ALA A 176 -4.99 -10.65 9.55
C ALA A 176 -3.99 -9.51 9.64
N GLY A 177 -3.08 -9.56 10.62
CA GLY A 177 -2.10 -8.52 10.66
C GLY A 177 -1.09 -8.69 11.76
N GLY A 178 -0.27 -9.64 11.66
CA GLY A 178 1.11 -9.54 12.09
C GLY A 178 1.89 -9.22 10.83
N GLY A 179 2.64 -8.12 10.84
CA GLY A 179 3.39 -7.63 9.68
C GLY A 179 4.04 -8.77 8.90
N ASN A 180 4.32 -8.55 7.65
CA ASN A 180 4.92 -9.45 6.67
C ASN A 180 6.20 -10.16 7.19
N ALA A 181 6.06 -10.92 8.26
CA ALA A 181 6.98 -11.94 8.69
C ALA A 181 6.59 -13.17 7.89
N GLY A 182 7.42 -13.48 6.89
CA GLY A 182 7.24 -14.58 5.97
C GLY A 182 6.61 -15.79 6.64
N ASN A 183 5.61 -16.33 5.99
CA ASN A 183 4.87 -17.53 6.33
C ASN A 183 5.82 -18.69 6.73
N VAL A 184 6.28 -18.69 7.97
CA VAL A 184 6.85 -19.86 8.63
C VAL A 184 5.76 -20.35 9.55
N ARG A 185 4.87 -21.12 8.98
CA ARG A 185 3.94 -22.00 9.69
C ARG A 185 4.83 -23.02 10.40
N GLY A 186 5.19 -22.72 11.65
CA GLY A 186 5.71 -23.73 12.56
C GLY A 186 4.60 -24.74 12.77
N GLU A 187 4.80 -25.92 12.25
CA GLU A 187 4.09 -27.11 12.69
C GLU A 187 4.40 -27.27 14.19
N GLU A 188 3.46 -26.97 15.04
CA GLU A 188 3.48 -27.40 16.42
C GLU A 188 3.20 -28.91 16.36
N ASP A 189 4.25 -29.66 16.64
CA ASP A 189 4.19 -31.12 16.87
C ASP A 189 3.22 -31.41 18.01
N GLU A 190 2.00 -31.77 17.69
CA GLU A 190 1.14 -32.50 18.60
C GLU A 190 1.65 -33.94 18.67
N GLU A 191 2.28 -34.24 19.78
CA GLU A 191 2.63 -35.57 20.23
C GLU A 191 1.34 -36.37 20.45
N GLY A 192 0.88 -37.03 19.37
CA GLY A 192 -0.24 -37.96 19.37
C GLY A 192 0.18 -39.32 19.84
N THR A 193 -0.40 -39.77 20.93
CA THR A 193 -0.35 -41.17 21.41
C THR A 193 -0.91 -42.16 20.42
N PRO A 194 -0.34 -43.36 20.30
CA PRO A 194 -0.81 -44.38 19.38
C PRO A 194 -1.86 -45.28 20.04
N ASP A 195 -2.94 -45.56 19.33
CA ASP A 195 -3.62 -46.85 19.25
C ASP A 195 -5.04 -46.71 18.66
N GLU A 196 -5.25 -47.26 17.48
CA GLU A 196 -6.21 -48.31 17.23
C GLU A 196 -6.18 -48.80 15.76
N LYS A 197 -6.22 -50.13 15.66
CA LYS A 197 -6.08 -50.95 14.48
C LYS A 197 -7.30 -50.92 13.52
N PRO A 198 -7.12 -51.45 12.28
CA PRO A 198 -8.03 -51.23 11.15
C PRO A 198 -9.17 -52.27 11.10
N LYS A 199 -10.29 -51.88 10.47
CA LYS A 199 -11.31 -52.83 9.96
C LYS A 199 -11.40 -52.74 8.46
N GLU A 200 -11.15 -53.90 7.86
CA GLU A 200 -11.38 -54.29 6.49
C GLU A 200 -12.87 -54.30 6.09
N GLY A 201 -13.08 -54.19 4.81
CA GLY A 201 -14.28 -54.64 4.06
C GLY A 201 -14.70 -53.56 3.06
N GLY A 202 -14.60 -53.68 1.79
CA GLY A 202 -14.91 -54.78 0.89
C GLY A 202 -15.90 -54.29 -0.14
N GLY A 203 -15.56 -54.52 -1.41
CA GLY A 203 -16.58 -54.65 -2.43
C GLY A 203 -16.70 -53.52 -3.46
N ARG A 204 -16.07 -53.60 -4.67
CA ARG A 204 -16.70 -53.95 -5.97
C ARG A 204 -17.79 -52.96 -6.41
N ASP A 205 -17.91 -52.51 -7.60
CA ASP A 205 -17.59 -52.87 -8.98
C ASP A 205 -18.13 -51.76 -9.90
N ASP A 206 -17.51 -51.69 -11.08
CA ASP A 206 -18.07 -51.51 -12.42
C ASP A 206 -18.53 -50.19 -12.99
N GLY A 207 -17.97 -49.95 -14.15
CA GLY A 207 -18.62 -49.54 -15.39
C GLY A 207 -18.43 -48.08 -15.77
N GLY A 208 -17.55 -47.73 -16.62
CA GLY A 208 -17.62 -47.92 -18.05
C GLY A 208 -18.08 -46.68 -18.76
N SER A 209 -17.28 -46.23 -19.71
CA SER A 209 -17.67 -45.52 -20.92
C SER A 209 -17.10 -44.08 -21.08
N GLN A 210 -16.01 -44.00 -21.82
CA GLN A 210 -15.80 -42.99 -22.86
C GLN A 210 -16.74 -43.28 -24.04
N PRO A 211 -17.09 -42.38 -24.99
CA PRO A 211 -16.10 -41.67 -25.83
C PRO A 211 -16.48 -40.27 -26.36
N GLU A 212 -15.51 -39.64 -26.95
CA GLU A 212 -15.40 -38.94 -28.23
C GLU A 212 -15.85 -37.52 -28.43
N ASP A 213 -14.88 -36.78 -28.93
CA ASP A 213 -14.81 -35.89 -30.09
C ASP A 213 -15.52 -34.50 -30.09
N GLY A 214 -14.71 -33.51 -30.36
CA GLY A 214 -15.18 -32.20 -30.79
C GLY A 214 -14.10 -31.15 -30.92
N ALA A 215 -13.17 -31.35 -31.85
CA ALA A 215 -12.27 -30.31 -32.36
C ALA A 215 -13.04 -29.10 -32.87
N ARG A 216 -12.65 -27.88 -32.46
CA ARG A 216 -12.76 -26.65 -33.27
C ARG A 216 -11.62 -25.71 -32.99
N ASP A 217 -10.67 -25.77 -33.88
CA ASP A 217 -9.73 -24.75 -34.32
C ASP A 217 -10.40 -23.41 -34.53
N ASN A 218 -9.85 -22.32 -33.96
CA ASN A 218 -9.98 -20.98 -34.49
C ASN A 218 -8.73 -20.19 -34.14
N GLY A 219 -7.81 -20.19 -35.10
CA GLY A 219 -6.67 -19.33 -35.17
C GLY A 219 -7.07 -17.86 -35.18
N ALA A 220 -6.41 -17.08 -34.36
CA ALA A 220 -6.31 -15.63 -34.52
C ALA A 220 -4.85 -15.21 -34.29
N THR A 221 -4.23 -14.89 -35.40
CA THR A 221 -2.89 -14.30 -35.56
C THR A 221 -2.83 -12.90 -34.94
N PRO A 222 -1.81 -12.54 -34.16
CA PRO A 222 -1.63 -11.17 -33.69
C PRO A 222 -1.02 -10.26 -34.79
N PRO A 223 -1.38 -8.95 -34.83
CA PRO A 223 -0.88 -8.03 -35.85
C PRO A 223 0.57 -7.60 -35.57
N GLN A 224 1.35 -7.60 -36.65
CA GLN A 224 2.74 -7.15 -36.70
C GLN A 224 2.83 -5.63 -36.64
N LYS A 225 3.84 -5.13 -35.91
CA LYS A 225 4.28 -3.73 -35.89
C LYS A 225 4.95 -3.36 -37.26
N PRO A 226 4.69 -2.17 -37.79
CA PRO A 226 5.49 -1.66 -38.89
C PRO A 226 6.84 -1.15 -38.40
N LYS A 227 7.89 -1.55 -39.14
CA LYS A 227 9.22 -0.92 -39.10
C LYS A 227 9.17 0.33 -39.99
N ASN A 228 9.49 1.45 -39.40
CA ASN A 228 10.38 2.48 -39.96
C ASN A 228 10.68 3.49 -38.88
#